data_e1c03a6c4e0c38d98021596af9371507
#
_entry.id   e1c03a6c4e0c38d98021596af9371507
#
_cell.length_a   1.000
_cell.length_b   1.000
_cell.length_c   1.000
_cell.angle_alpha   90.00
_cell.angle_beta   90.00
_cell.angle_gamma   90.00
#
_symmetry.space_group_name_H-M   'P 1'
#
loop_
_entity.id
_entity.type
_entity.pdbx_description
1 polymer ?
#
loop_
_entity_poly.entity_id
_entity_poly.type
_entity_poly.pdbx_seq_one_letter_code
_entity_poly.pdbx_strand_id
1 'polypeptide(L)'
;MSKKKSGRRVWRGVTTATASLLALSVCASTVVDGFRTDIDKFLGTKSTKLVTEDSDGTDLYTFKSDYTSTTELLHGIQDVGERMSEEGSVLLKNNGALPLTQDETQKITLLGFSSYYPVQGGDMGSSLVENTGTDADTVDMVQAFKAKGFSMNQTVADMYEALQPTFKSEVQSWGGTIEYNHITAPSTTGVFSSKEPSQAALDGQNATWKDSMNDNNVMIVTIARSASENGTYQPGTAGVDPTQNLNQTDPLGLSDDERDLINAAVTAKAANGGKVIVLLNNASAMEVQEIEDNVGVDAILQVGLPGGYGFYGVADILSGAVSPSGHLTDTYAVKNANSPAAQNFGDLQWTNANPDISMNDAIVEAENIYIGYKYYETRYFDTVMGQGNAASTVGSSTGSAWNYDDEVTYPFGYGLSYTTFEQTLDNLNVDLENETVTANVTVKNTGSVAGKDVVQLYVSLPYTDYDKEHGVEKAAIQLLDYGKTAELAPGASETVTITADMQNMASWDSTADNAAGTKGCYILDAGDY
;
A
#
# COMPACT_ATOMS: atom_id res chain seq x y z
N MET A 1 -41.86 -76.70 25.51
CA MET A 1 -40.91 -76.39 24.43
C MET A 1 -41.07 -74.95 23.86
N SER A 2 -41.88 -74.05 24.42
CA SER A 2 -42.19 -72.71 23.84
C SER A 2 -41.22 -71.60 24.26
N LYS A 3 -40.60 -71.60 25.45
CA LYS A 3 -39.74 -70.56 25.95
C LYS A 3 -38.37 -70.41 25.24
N LYS A 4 -37.78 -71.46 24.70
CA LYS A 4 -36.50 -71.42 23.97
C LYS A 4 -36.57 -70.75 22.60
N LYS A 5 -37.72 -70.73 21.94
CA LYS A 5 -37.93 -70.11 20.61
C LYS A 5 -38.07 -68.56 20.73
N SER A 6 -38.59 -68.05 21.84
CA SER A 6 -38.73 -66.60 22.08
C SER A 6 -37.39 -65.93 22.30
N GLY A 7 -36.49 -66.48 23.11
CA GLY A 7 -35.17 -65.92 23.37
C GLY A 7 -34.29 -65.84 22.11
N ARG A 8 -34.38 -66.82 21.25
CA ARG A 8 -33.61 -66.87 19.96
C ARG A 8 -34.09 -65.79 18.96
N ARG A 9 -35.41 -65.47 19.00
CA ARG A 9 -35.96 -64.39 18.17
C ARG A 9 -35.53 -63.00 18.67
N VAL A 10 -35.56 -62.78 19.99
CA VAL A 10 -35.10 -61.56 20.64
C VAL A 10 -33.61 -61.36 20.35
N TRP A 11 -32.77 -62.38 20.54
CA TRP A 11 -31.36 -62.31 20.27
C TRP A 11 -31.08 -61.97 18.79
N ARG A 12 -31.78 -62.60 17.83
CA ARG A 12 -31.66 -62.24 16.42
C ARG A 12 -32.06 -60.81 16.13
N GLY A 13 -33.12 -60.30 16.76
CA GLY A 13 -33.52 -58.88 16.67
C GLY A 13 -32.47 -57.94 17.20
N VAL A 14 -31.92 -58.22 18.38
CA VAL A 14 -30.83 -57.39 18.96
C VAL A 14 -29.58 -57.42 18.07
N THR A 15 -29.15 -58.61 17.65
CA THR A 15 -27.97 -58.72 16.75
C THR A 15 -28.15 -57.98 15.43
N THR A 16 -29.34 -58.06 14.83
CA THR A 16 -29.64 -57.33 13.60
C THR A 16 -29.62 -55.82 13.83
N ALA A 17 -30.24 -55.33 14.90
CA ALA A 17 -30.24 -53.92 15.24
C ALA A 17 -28.83 -53.39 15.54
N THR A 18 -28.04 -54.17 16.29
CA THR A 18 -26.63 -53.80 16.55
C THR A 18 -25.78 -53.78 15.31
N ALA A 19 -25.94 -54.77 14.41
CA ALA A 19 -25.22 -54.85 13.14
C ALA A 19 -25.63 -53.70 12.20
N SER A 20 -26.92 -53.31 12.19
CA SER A 20 -27.40 -52.16 11.42
C SER A 20 -26.86 -50.85 11.96
N LEU A 21 -26.84 -50.68 13.29
CA LEU A 21 -26.23 -49.52 13.94
C LEU A 21 -24.73 -49.43 13.64
N LEU A 22 -24.02 -50.54 13.72
CA LEU A 22 -22.60 -50.59 13.38
C LEU A 22 -22.35 -50.21 11.93
N ALA A 23 -23.14 -50.77 11.00
CA ALA A 23 -23.03 -50.41 9.60
C ALA A 23 -23.31 -48.95 9.33
N LEU A 24 -24.33 -48.36 9.98
CA LEU A 24 -24.62 -46.94 9.89
C LEU A 24 -23.49 -46.10 10.49
N SER A 25 -22.91 -46.50 11.61
CA SER A 25 -21.77 -45.80 12.23
C SER A 25 -20.53 -45.82 11.32
N VAL A 26 -20.25 -46.98 10.68
CA VAL A 26 -19.14 -47.11 9.74
C VAL A 26 -19.38 -46.22 8.49
N CYS A 27 -20.60 -46.24 7.94
CA CYS A 27 -20.94 -45.36 6.82
C CYS A 27 -20.84 -43.89 7.21
N ALA A 28 -21.32 -43.50 8.38
CA ALA A 28 -21.20 -42.14 8.89
C ALA A 28 -19.73 -41.73 9.09
N SER A 29 -18.91 -42.61 9.68
CA SER A 29 -17.46 -42.36 9.81
C SER A 29 -16.78 -42.18 8.46
N THR A 30 -17.12 -43.02 7.48
CA THR A 30 -16.53 -42.91 6.13
C THR A 30 -16.92 -41.61 5.44
N VAL A 31 -18.17 -41.14 5.61
CA VAL A 31 -18.61 -39.86 5.09
C VAL A 31 -17.90 -38.72 5.82
N VAL A 32 -17.83 -38.75 7.14
CA VAL A 32 -17.11 -37.74 7.95
C VAL A 32 -15.63 -37.73 7.60
N ASP A 33 -14.99 -38.88 7.42
CA ASP A 33 -13.59 -38.95 6.99
C ASP A 33 -13.40 -38.38 5.56
N GLY A 34 -14.39 -38.52 4.68
CA GLY A 34 -14.36 -37.90 3.34
C GLY A 34 -14.41 -36.38 3.37
N PHE A 35 -15.02 -35.78 4.40
CA PHE A 35 -15.10 -34.35 4.62
C PHE A 35 -14.19 -33.87 5.78
N ARG A 36 -13.27 -34.70 6.20
CA ARG A 36 -12.42 -34.44 7.36
C ARG A 36 -11.64 -33.12 7.21
N THR A 37 -11.08 -32.88 6.03
CA THR A 37 -10.32 -31.65 5.74
C THR A 37 -11.19 -30.41 5.91
N ASP A 38 -12.43 -30.45 5.43
CA ASP A 38 -13.36 -29.33 5.54
C ASP A 38 -13.84 -29.13 7.00
N ILE A 39 -14.08 -30.23 7.69
CA ILE A 39 -14.46 -30.21 9.12
C ILE A 39 -13.31 -29.69 9.99
N ASP A 40 -12.09 -30.16 9.73
CA ASP A 40 -10.91 -29.72 10.47
C ASP A 40 -10.62 -28.24 10.18
N LYS A 41 -10.80 -27.80 8.94
CA LYS A 41 -10.70 -26.38 8.54
C LYS A 41 -11.74 -25.53 9.26
N PHE A 42 -13.00 -25.98 9.32
CA PHE A 42 -14.08 -25.30 10.01
C PHE A 42 -13.85 -25.23 11.53
N LEU A 43 -13.30 -26.29 12.12
CA LEU A 43 -12.99 -26.35 13.55
C LEU A 43 -11.64 -25.73 13.93
N GLY A 44 -10.85 -25.28 12.94
CA GLY A 44 -9.49 -24.77 13.15
C GLY A 44 -8.52 -25.83 13.67
N THR A 45 -8.74 -27.10 13.35
CA THR A 45 -7.89 -28.22 13.77
C THR A 45 -7.03 -28.72 12.61
N LYS A 46 -5.92 -29.38 12.94
CA LYS A 46 -5.03 -29.92 11.88
C LYS A 46 -5.71 -31.08 11.13
N SER A 47 -5.84 -30.95 9.81
CA SER A 47 -6.44 -31.95 8.94
C SER A 47 -5.47 -33.07 8.50
N THR A 48 -4.17 -32.87 8.65
CA THR A 48 -3.14 -33.84 8.22
C THR A 48 -2.21 -34.21 9.37
N LYS A 49 -1.99 -35.51 9.51
CA LYS A 49 -0.91 -36.07 10.32
C LYS A 49 0.13 -36.66 9.40
N LEU A 50 1.32 -36.09 9.39
CA LEU A 50 2.44 -36.72 8.72
C LEU A 50 2.91 -37.90 9.57
N VAL A 51 2.86 -39.12 8.99
CA VAL A 51 3.39 -40.32 9.61
C VAL A 51 4.67 -40.68 8.85
N THR A 52 5.80 -40.53 9.51
CA THR A 52 7.10 -41.04 9.02
C THR A 52 7.45 -42.31 9.77
N GLU A 53 7.83 -43.35 9.04
CA GLU A 53 8.03 -44.70 9.61
C GLU A 53 9.21 -44.80 10.58
N ASP A 54 10.18 -43.89 10.54
CA ASP A 54 11.45 -44.01 11.29
C ASP A 54 11.96 -42.75 12.00
N SER A 55 11.11 -41.75 12.31
CA SER A 55 11.56 -40.60 13.08
C SER A 55 10.71 -40.37 14.30
N ASP A 56 11.32 -40.00 15.40
CA ASP A 56 10.67 -39.46 16.58
C ASP A 56 9.95 -38.11 16.31
N GLY A 57 9.87 -37.71 15.04
CA GLY A 57 9.11 -36.54 14.57
C GLY A 57 9.80 -35.20 14.81
N THR A 58 11.02 -35.19 15.32
CA THR A 58 11.69 -33.95 15.72
C THR A 58 12.66 -33.38 14.69
N ASP A 59 13.17 -34.18 13.75
CA ASP A 59 14.35 -33.77 12.98
C ASP A 59 14.16 -33.59 11.46
N LEU A 60 12.96 -33.79 10.91
CA LEU A 60 12.76 -33.76 9.45
C LEU A 60 12.51 -32.38 8.86
N TYR A 61 12.21 -31.36 9.67
CA TYR A 61 11.90 -30.03 9.18
C TYR A 61 12.79 -28.99 9.86
N THR A 62 13.55 -28.26 9.06
CA THR A 62 14.34 -27.11 9.52
C THR A 62 13.42 -25.99 10.01
N PHE A 63 12.24 -25.87 9.42
CA PHE A 63 11.26 -24.86 9.80
C PHE A 63 10.05 -25.52 10.42
N LYS A 64 9.71 -25.12 11.64
CA LYS A 64 8.49 -25.52 12.34
C LYS A 64 7.50 -24.36 12.29
N SER A 65 6.21 -24.68 12.15
CA SER A 65 5.17 -23.67 12.31
C SER A 65 5.09 -23.24 13.77
N ASP A 66 5.05 -21.95 14.01
CA ASP A 66 4.78 -21.38 15.34
C ASP A 66 3.32 -21.52 15.74
N TYR A 67 2.44 -21.88 14.78
CA TYR A 67 1.01 -22.03 14.97
C TYR A 67 0.61 -23.50 15.09
N THR A 68 -0.28 -23.78 16.04
CA THR A 68 -0.75 -25.14 16.33
C THR A 68 -2.09 -25.47 15.67
N SER A 69 -2.79 -24.46 15.16
CA SER A 69 -4.07 -24.60 14.45
C SER A 69 -4.22 -23.59 13.33
N THR A 70 -5.14 -23.85 12.40
CA THR A 70 -5.51 -22.91 11.33
C THR A 70 -6.06 -21.61 11.91
N THR A 71 -6.82 -21.65 13.01
CA THR A 71 -7.35 -20.46 13.67
C THR A 71 -6.24 -19.57 14.21
N GLU A 72 -5.24 -20.15 14.89
CA GLU A 72 -4.07 -19.39 15.35
C GLU A 72 -3.30 -18.78 14.18
N LEU A 73 -3.14 -19.52 13.07
CA LEU A 73 -2.50 -19.00 11.87
C LEU A 73 -3.27 -17.81 11.29
N LEU A 74 -4.61 -17.91 11.19
CA LEU A 74 -5.45 -16.81 10.70
C LEU A 74 -5.35 -15.57 11.59
N HIS A 75 -5.37 -15.73 12.92
CA HIS A 75 -5.13 -14.62 13.84
C HIS A 75 -3.73 -14.01 13.64
N GLY A 76 -2.69 -14.85 13.48
CA GLY A 76 -1.35 -14.35 13.21
C GLY A 76 -1.24 -13.59 11.88
N ILE A 77 -1.96 -14.02 10.83
CA ILE A 77 -2.04 -13.30 9.55
C ILE A 77 -2.76 -11.94 9.77
N GLN A 78 -3.85 -11.93 10.53
CA GLN A 78 -4.57 -10.70 10.86
C GLN A 78 -3.68 -9.72 11.61
N ASP A 79 -3.01 -10.17 12.68
CA ASP A 79 -2.10 -9.34 13.49
C ASP A 79 -0.94 -8.75 12.66
N VAL A 80 -0.40 -9.53 11.72
CA VAL A 80 0.64 -9.05 10.81
C VAL A 80 0.08 -8.00 9.84
N GLY A 81 -1.09 -8.25 9.23
CA GLY A 81 -1.72 -7.31 8.29
C GLY A 81 -2.09 -5.99 8.96
N GLU A 82 -2.64 -6.03 10.16
CA GLU A 82 -2.94 -4.86 10.99
C GLU A 82 -1.66 -4.05 11.26
N ARG A 83 -0.62 -4.71 11.80
CA ARG A 83 0.67 -4.07 12.09
C ARG A 83 1.36 -3.52 10.85
N MET A 84 1.27 -4.19 9.71
CA MET A 84 1.85 -3.67 8.46
C MET A 84 1.23 -2.31 8.08
N SER A 85 -0.07 -2.13 8.27
CA SER A 85 -0.72 -0.85 8.02
C SER A 85 -0.43 0.20 9.09
N GLU A 86 -0.32 -0.19 10.35
CA GLU A 86 0.12 0.71 11.43
C GLU A 86 1.53 1.27 11.19
N GLU A 87 2.44 0.42 10.71
CA GLU A 87 3.84 0.79 10.48
C GLU A 87 4.06 1.47 9.12
N GLY A 88 3.22 1.17 8.13
CA GLY A 88 3.42 1.60 6.75
C GLY A 88 2.54 2.75 6.29
N SER A 89 1.42 3.04 6.98
CA SER A 89 0.60 4.20 6.63
C SER A 89 1.34 5.51 6.93
N VAL A 90 1.25 6.46 6.00
CA VAL A 90 2.01 7.72 6.08
C VAL A 90 1.07 8.90 6.29
N LEU A 91 1.24 9.60 7.41
CA LEU A 91 0.54 10.85 7.66
C LEU A 91 1.23 11.98 6.88
N LEU A 92 0.54 12.53 5.88
CA LEU A 92 1.08 13.54 4.98
C LEU A 92 0.75 14.97 5.44
N LYS A 93 -0.46 15.16 5.96
CA LYS A 93 -0.95 16.45 6.46
C LYS A 93 -1.75 16.24 7.73
N ASN A 94 -1.56 17.10 8.74
CA ASN A 94 -2.39 17.11 9.93
C ASN A 94 -2.44 18.51 10.56
N ASN A 95 -3.53 19.21 10.35
CA ASN A 95 -3.81 20.51 10.93
C ASN A 95 -4.55 20.40 12.29
N GLY A 96 -4.18 19.37 13.08
CA GLY A 96 -4.79 19.10 14.39
C GLY A 96 -6.13 18.33 14.29
N ALA A 97 -6.43 17.71 13.16
CA ALA A 97 -7.62 16.87 13.00
C ALA A 97 -7.44 15.47 13.60
N LEU A 98 -6.25 14.93 13.52
CA LEU A 98 -5.91 13.60 14.02
C LEU A 98 -4.97 13.70 15.22
N PRO A 99 -5.06 12.77 16.19
CA PRO A 99 -6.04 11.67 16.25
C PRO A 99 -7.46 12.16 16.58
N LEU A 100 -8.45 11.36 16.20
CA LEU A 100 -9.85 11.58 16.56
C LEU A 100 -10.07 11.28 18.04
N THR A 101 -10.88 12.11 18.69
CA THR A 101 -11.37 11.80 20.04
C THR A 101 -12.41 10.68 20.00
N GLN A 102 -12.66 10.03 21.14
CA GLN A 102 -13.69 8.98 21.22
C GLN A 102 -15.09 9.48 20.84
N ASP A 103 -15.42 10.73 21.09
CA ASP A 103 -16.71 11.32 20.65
C ASP A 103 -16.76 11.50 19.14
N GLU A 104 -15.64 11.86 18.52
CA GLU A 104 -15.53 12.05 17.07
C GLU A 104 -15.58 10.72 16.31
N THR A 105 -15.05 9.62 16.87
CA THR A 105 -15.18 8.29 16.26
C THR A 105 -16.63 7.81 16.17
N GLN A 106 -17.55 8.43 16.90
CA GLN A 106 -18.99 8.17 16.83
C GLN A 106 -19.75 9.03 15.81
N LYS A 107 -19.03 9.89 15.07
CA LYS A 107 -19.62 10.88 14.16
C LYS A 107 -19.04 10.82 12.75
N ILE A 108 -18.66 9.63 12.31
CA ILE A 108 -17.97 9.43 11.03
C ILE A 108 -18.96 9.44 9.86
N THR A 109 -18.67 10.23 8.84
CA THR A 109 -19.23 10.08 7.50
C THR A 109 -18.13 9.60 6.56
N LEU A 110 -18.21 8.36 6.11
CA LEU A 110 -17.36 7.83 5.05
C LEU A 110 -17.89 8.32 3.70
N LEU A 111 -17.02 8.96 2.93
CA LEU A 111 -17.31 9.48 1.60
C LEU A 111 -16.38 8.84 0.58
N GLY A 112 -16.88 8.67 -0.62
CA GLY A 112 -16.18 7.99 -1.69
C GLY A 112 -16.61 6.53 -1.83
N PHE A 113 -16.83 6.10 -3.08
CA PHE A 113 -17.19 4.72 -3.37
C PHE A 113 -16.17 3.73 -2.78
N SER A 114 -14.90 4.10 -2.84
CA SER A 114 -13.79 3.30 -2.28
C SER A 114 -13.76 3.22 -0.75
N SER A 115 -14.54 4.03 -0.03
CA SER A 115 -14.72 3.82 1.42
C SER A 115 -15.53 2.56 1.74
N TYR A 116 -16.40 2.16 0.82
CA TYR A 116 -17.27 0.99 0.97
C TYR A 116 -16.74 -0.21 0.17
N TYR A 117 -16.04 0.05 -0.90
CA TYR A 117 -15.44 -0.94 -1.81
C TYR A 117 -13.96 -0.58 -2.05
N PRO A 118 -13.12 -0.71 -1.02
CA PRO A 118 -11.72 -0.27 -1.07
C PRO A 118 -10.87 -1.18 -1.93
N VAL A 119 -9.75 -0.64 -2.40
CA VAL A 119 -8.68 -1.41 -3.02
C VAL A 119 -7.85 -2.05 -1.91
N GLN A 120 -7.97 -3.35 -1.74
CA GLN A 120 -7.24 -4.10 -0.72
C GLN A 120 -5.89 -4.64 -1.21
N GLY A 121 -5.81 -5.01 -2.48
CA GLY A 121 -4.61 -5.54 -3.13
C GLY A 121 -4.63 -5.26 -4.63
N GLY A 122 -3.76 -5.94 -5.39
CA GLY A 122 -3.79 -5.85 -6.85
C GLY A 122 -5.05 -6.48 -7.44
N ASP A 123 -5.46 -5.98 -8.60
CA ASP A 123 -6.68 -6.45 -9.29
C ASP A 123 -6.46 -7.72 -10.11
N MET A 124 -5.22 -8.10 -10.35
CA MET A 124 -4.86 -9.28 -11.17
C MET A 124 -3.57 -9.93 -10.66
N GLY A 125 -3.36 -11.16 -11.11
CA GLY A 125 -2.14 -11.90 -10.83
C GLY A 125 -2.01 -12.38 -9.38
N SER A 126 -0.79 -12.51 -8.90
CA SER A 126 -0.49 -13.01 -7.55
C SER A 126 -0.77 -12.01 -6.43
N SER A 127 -1.07 -10.76 -6.77
CA SER A 127 -1.40 -9.70 -5.82
C SER A 127 -2.91 -9.55 -5.58
N LEU A 128 -3.73 -10.35 -6.28
CA LEU A 128 -5.18 -10.33 -6.13
C LEU A 128 -5.56 -10.70 -4.70
N VAL A 129 -6.29 -9.82 -4.05
CA VAL A 129 -6.98 -10.08 -2.78
C VAL A 129 -8.44 -10.32 -3.10
N GLU A 130 -8.83 -11.58 -3.20
CA GLU A 130 -10.22 -11.95 -3.45
C GLU A 130 -11.03 -11.82 -2.16
N ASN A 131 -12.10 -11.06 -2.24
CA ASN A 131 -13.17 -11.15 -1.26
C ASN A 131 -14.16 -12.21 -1.75
N THR A 132 -13.97 -13.45 -1.29
CA THR A 132 -14.82 -14.58 -1.69
C THR A 132 -16.21 -14.53 -1.04
N GLY A 133 -16.48 -13.50 -0.24
CA GLY A 133 -17.74 -13.34 0.49
C GLY A 133 -17.92 -14.33 1.64
N THR A 134 -16.89 -15.04 2.02
CA THR A 134 -16.86 -15.86 3.24
C THR A 134 -16.19 -15.09 4.36
N ASP A 135 -16.77 -15.09 5.54
CA ASP A 135 -16.34 -14.31 6.74
C ASP A 135 -14.87 -14.55 7.19
N ALA A 136 -14.14 -15.40 6.48
CA ALA A 136 -12.79 -15.80 6.87
C ALA A 136 -11.69 -15.04 6.11
N ASP A 137 -12.01 -14.31 5.03
CA ASP A 137 -10.98 -14.06 4.04
C ASP A 137 -10.45 -12.64 4.02
N THR A 138 -11.29 -11.62 4.21
CA THR A 138 -10.84 -10.22 4.24
C THR A 138 -11.81 -9.34 5.03
N VAL A 139 -11.29 -8.26 5.58
CA VAL A 139 -12.06 -7.26 6.30
C VAL A 139 -11.97 -5.93 5.57
N ASP A 140 -13.10 -5.41 5.12
CA ASP A 140 -13.15 -4.11 4.48
C ASP A 140 -13.05 -2.95 5.49
N MET A 141 -12.96 -1.73 5.00
CA MET A 141 -12.82 -0.53 5.84
C MET A 141 -14.00 -0.36 6.80
N VAL A 142 -15.23 -0.60 6.33
CA VAL A 142 -16.45 -0.44 7.14
C VAL A 142 -16.48 -1.47 8.27
N GLN A 143 -16.12 -2.72 7.98
CA GLN A 143 -16.05 -3.80 8.96
C GLN A 143 -14.97 -3.53 10.01
N ALA A 144 -13.76 -3.15 9.56
CA ALA A 144 -12.65 -2.83 10.45
C ALA A 144 -12.98 -1.66 11.38
N PHE A 145 -13.52 -0.58 10.85
CA PHE A 145 -13.89 0.59 11.65
C PHE A 145 -14.97 0.27 12.67
N LYS A 146 -16.00 -0.50 12.29
CA LYS A 146 -17.02 -0.98 13.24
C LYS A 146 -16.41 -1.84 14.34
N ALA A 147 -15.51 -2.76 14.00
CA ALA A 147 -14.83 -3.62 14.97
C ALA A 147 -13.96 -2.82 15.96
N LYS A 148 -13.35 -1.72 15.51
CA LYS A 148 -12.59 -0.76 16.35
C LYS A 148 -13.48 0.27 17.08
N GLY A 149 -14.81 0.11 17.01
CA GLY A 149 -15.78 0.90 17.77
C GLY A 149 -16.19 2.22 17.11
N PHE A 150 -15.92 2.42 15.84
CA PHE A 150 -16.41 3.59 15.10
C PHE A 150 -17.89 3.45 14.75
N SER A 151 -18.60 4.57 14.78
CA SER A 151 -20.00 4.66 14.34
C SER A 151 -20.09 5.54 13.12
N MET A 152 -20.75 5.02 12.07
CA MET A 152 -20.80 5.66 10.76
C MET A 152 -22.18 6.14 10.39
N ASN A 153 -22.22 7.18 9.57
CA ASN A 153 -23.41 7.74 8.98
C ASN A 153 -24.10 6.72 8.07
N GLN A 154 -25.17 6.11 8.59
CA GLN A 154 -25.91 5.05 7.88
C GLN A 154 -26.60 5.57 6.62
N THR A 155 -27.04 6.84 6.60
CA THR A 155 -27.69 7.44 5.42
C THR A 155 -26.75 7.45 4.20
N VAL A 156 -25.48 7.76 4.42
CA VAL A 156 -24.49 7.76 3.36
C VAL A 156 -24.06 6.34 3.00
N ALA A 157 -23.94 5.45 4.00
CA ALA A 157 -23.65 4.04 3.74
C ALA A 157 -24.72 3.39 2.84
N ASP A 158 -25.99 3.53 3.20
CA ASP A 158 -27.10 2.98 2.41
C ASP A 158 -27.15 3.55 0.98
N MET A 159 -26.75 4.82 0.82
CA MET A 159 -26.67 5.46 -0.50
C MET A 159 -25.62 4.82 -1.40
N TYR A 160 -24.40 4.59 -0.90
CA TYR A 160 -23.33 3.94 -1.67
C TYR A 160 -23.63 2.46 -1.92
N GLU A 161 -24.22 1.75 -0.95
CA GLU A 161 -24.66 0.36 -1.13
C GLU A 161 -25.69 0.25 -2.26
N ALA A 162 -26.66 1.17 -2.31
CA ALA A 162 -27.68 1.20 -3.37
C ALA A 162 -27.11 1.53 -4.75
N LEU A 163 -26.01 2.27 -4.83
CA LEU A 163 -25.30 2.59 -6.08
C LEU A 163 -24.38 1.47 -6.56
N GLN A 164 -23.93 0.58 -5.67
CA GLN A 164 -22.98 -0.48 -5.98
C GLN A 164 -23.29 -1.28 -7.26
N PRO A 165 -24.54 -1.72 -7.53
CA PRO A 165 -24.83 -2.46 -8.75
C PRO A 165 -24.52 -1.71 -10.04
N THR A 166 -24.50 -0.36 -10.00
CA THR A 166 -24.19 0.49 -11.16
C THR A 166 -22.69 0.50 -11.49
N PHE A 167 -21.85 0.19 -10.52
CA PHE A 167 -20.39 0.24 -10.63
C PHE A 167 -19.73 -1.13 -10.71
N LYS A 168 -20.51 -2.20 -10.67
CA LYS A 168 -20.00 -3.55 -10.92
C LYS A 168 -19.47 -3.68 -12.33
N SER A 169 -18.32 -4.31 -12.45
CA SER A 169 -17.75 -4.71 -13.74
C SER A 169 -17.34 -6.17 -13.72
N GLU A 170 -17.46 -6.83 -14.87
CA GLU A 170 -17.06 -8.21 -15.04
C GLU A 170 -15.90 -8.27 -16.03
N VAL A 171 -14.85 -9.01 -15.68
CA VAL A 171 -13.70 -9.25 -16.54
C VAL A 171 -13.53 -10.75 -16.76
N GLN A 172 -13.27 -11.12 -17.99
CA GLN A 172 -12.87 -12.49 -18.32
C GLN A 172 -11.40 -12.69 -17.94
N SER A 173 -11.16 -13.59 -17.01
CA SER A 173 -9.83 -14.00 -16.57
C SER A 173 -9.56 -15.45 -16.94
N TRP A 174 -8.32 -15.90 -16.77
CA TRP A 174 -7.88 -17.28 -17.04
C TRP A 174 -8.66 -18.35 -16.25
N GLY A 175 -9.24 -17.99 -15.11
CA GLY A 175 -10.03 -18.87 -14.25
C GLY A 175 -11.55 -18.75 -14.41
N GLY A 176 -12.02 -17.85 -15.27
CA GLY A 176 -13.45 -17.55 -15.44
C GLY A 176 -13.75 -16.05 -15.42
N THR A 177 -14.99 -15.69 -15.14
CA THR A 177 -15.41 -14.30 -14.99
C THR A 177 -15.13 -13.83 -13.57
N ILE A 178 -14.42 -12.72 -13.42
CA ILE A 178 -14.21 -12.04 -12.15
C ILE A 178 -15.15 -10.83 -12.11
N GLU A 179 -15.93 -10.71 -11.04
CA GLU A 179 -16.79 -9.57 -10.79
C GLU A 179 -16.05 -8.58 -9.88
N TYR A 180 -15.82 -7.37 -10.37
CA TYR A 180 -15.26 -6.28 -9.58
C TYR A 180 -16.37 -5.40 -9.06
N ASN A 181 -16.43 -5.22 -7.75
CA ASN A 181 -17.48 -4.46 -7.08
C ASN A 181 -17.17 -2.97 -6.98
N HIS A 182 -15.93 -2.56 -7.21
CA HIS A 182 -15.43 -1.29 -6.73
C HIS A 182 -14.56 -0.55 -7.74
N ILE A 183 -14.05 -1.18 -8.78
CA ILE A 183 -13.12 -0.55 -9.70
C ILE A 183 -13.46 -0.96 -11.10
N THR A 184 -13.15 -0.10 -12.02
CA THR A 184 -13.03 -0.53 -13.41
C THR A 184 -12.00 -1.62 -13.41
N ALA A 185 -12.41 -2.79 -13.82
CA ALA A 185 -11.44 -3.81 -14.18
C ALA A 185 -10.33 -3.15 -14.96
N PRO A 186 -9.06 -3.50 -14.72
CA PRO A 186 -7.99 -3.00 -15.53
C PRO A 186 -8.40 -3.23 -16.96
N SER A 187 -8.73 -2.15 -17.65
CA SER A 187 -9.04 -2.26 -19.06
C SER A 187 -7.78 -2.76 -19.72
N THR A 188 -7.90 -3.38 -20.87
CA THR A 188 -6.74 -3.69 -21.72
C THR A 188 -5.91 -2.44 -22.05
N THR A 189 -6.37 -1.27 -21.64
CA THR A 189 -5.71 0.04 -21.76
C THR A 189 -5.11 0.57 -20.46
N GLY A 190 -5.14 -0.21 -19.35
CA GLY A 190 -4.36 0.12 -18.15
C GLY A 190 -4.79 1.37 -17.38
N VAL A 191 -6.06 1.59 -17.19
CA VAL A 191 -6.55 2.79 -16.50
C VAL A 191 -6.48 2.61 -14.98
N PHE A 192 -5.62 3.36 -14.32
CA PHE A 192 -5.56 3.50 -12.87
C PHE A 192 -6.66 4.45 -12.41
N SER A 193 -7.90 4.00 -12.29
CA SER A 193 -8.97 4.87 -11.82
C SER A 193 -9.98 4.14 -10.96
N SER A 194 -10.44 4.80 -9.91
CA SER A 194 -11.66 4.40 -9.23
C SER A 194 -12.85 5.14 -9.83
N LYS A 195 -14.02 4.50 -9.82
CA LYS A 195 -15.26 5.13 -10.27
C LYS A 195 -15.94 5.84 -9.10
N GLU A 196 -15.65 7.12 -8.89
CA GLU A 196 -16.45 7.90 -7.98
C GLU A 196 -17.77 8.31 -8.66
N PRO A 197 -18.93 8.12 -8.02
CA PRO A 197 -20.20 8.62 -8.54
C PRO A 197 -20.22 10.14 -8.62
N SER A 198 -20.82 10.69 -9.69
CA SER A 198 -21.03 12.13 -9.75
C SER A 198 -21.97 12.61 -8.64
N GLN A 199 -21.82 13.86 -8.22
CA GLN A 199 -22.76 14.45 -7.24
C GLN A 199 -24.22 14.33 -7.68
N ALA A 200 -24.51 14.43 -8.97
CA ALA A 200 -25.85 14.26 -9.51
C ALA A 200 -26.38 12.83 -9.28
N ALA A 201 -25.53 11.82 -9.38
CA ALA A 201 -25.88 10.44 -9.06
C ALA A 201 -26.15 10.25 -7.56
N LEU A 202 -25.29 10.82 -6.70
CA LEU A 202 -25.47 10.80 -5.25
C LEU A 202 -26.77 11.51 -4.83
N ASP A 203 -27.01 12.72 -5.33
CA ASP A 203 -28.23 13.51 -5.07
C ASP A 203 -29.49 12.81 -5.60
N GLY A 204 -29.37 12.11 -6.74
CA GLY A 204 -30.45 11.30 -7.31
C GLY A 204 -30.78 10.07 -6.48
N GLN A 205 -29.78 9.46 -5.85
CA GLN A 205 -29.96 8.30 -4.98
C GLN A 205 -30.53 8.69 -3.62
N ASN A 206 -30.02 9.77 -3.02
CA ASN A 206 -30.50 10.26 -1.73
C ASN A 206 -30.32 11.79 -1.62
N ALA A 207 -31.38 12.55 -1.82
CA ALA A 207 -31.34 14.03 -1.80
C ALA A 207 -30.95 14.65 -0.44
N THR A 208 -30.96 13.86 0.65
CA THR A 208 -30.65 14.34 2.02
C THR A 208 -29.31 13.89 2.55
N TRP A 209 -28.46 13.25 1.74
CA TRP A 209 -27.18 12.73 2.20
C TRP A 209 -26.27 13.85 2.75
N LYS A 210 -26.29 15.04 2.13
CA LYS A 210 -25.50 16.19 2.60
C LYS A 210 -25.97 16.69 3.96
N ASP A 211 -27.30 16.70 4.21
CA ASP A 211 -27.86 17.12 5.49
C ASP A 211 -27.47 16.16 6.63
N SER A 212 -27.30 14.87 6.32
CA SER A 212 -26.91 13.86 7.31
C SER A 212 -25.50 14.06 7.86
N MET A 213 -24.65 14.84 7.19
CA MET A 213 -23.31 15.21 7.66
C MET A 213 -23.36 16.27 8.80
N ASN A 214 -24.48 16.89 9.08
CA ASN A 214 -24.59 17.87 10.17
C ASN A 214 -24.36 17.23 11.55
N ASP A 215 -24.88 16.03 11.74
CA ASP A 215 -24.71 15.27 13.00
C ASP A 215 -23.49 14.34 12.97
N ASN A 216 -23.06 13.93 11.77
CA ASN A 216 -21.91 13.06 11.54
C ASN A 216 -20.82 13.85 10.81
N ASN A 217 -20.23 14.78 11.52
CA ASN A 217 -19.42 15.86 10.95
C ASN A 217 -17.90 15.57 10.86
N VAL A 218 -17.48 14.35 11.07
CA VAL A 218 -16.10 13.88 10.76
C VAL A 218 -16.15 13.20 9.40
N MET A 219 -15.88 13.95 8.33
CA MET A 219 -15.90 13.47 6.96
C MET A 219 -14.56 12.83 6.61
N ILE A 220 -14.57 11.55 6.26
CA ILE A 220 -13.42 10.82 5.76
C ILE A 220 -13.67 10.50 4.29
N VAL A 221 -12.88 11.10 3.41
CA VAL A 221 -12.99 10.94 1.95
C VAL A 221 -11.90 9.98 1.50
N THR A 222 -12.28 8.85 0.91
CA THR A 222 -11.31 7.89 0.38
C THR A 222 -11.15 8.07 -1.11
N ILE A 223 -9.92 8.38 -1.53
CA ILE A 223 -9.50 8.44 -2.94
C ILE A 223 -8.65 7.22 -3.21
N ALA A 224 -9.04 6.41 -4.19
CA ALA A 224 -8.33 5.17 -4.49
C ALA A 224 -7.87 5.09 -5.94
N ARG A 225 -6.75 4.40 -6.13
CA ARG A 225 -6.27 3.97 -7.44
C ARG A 225 -5.88 2.51 -7.35
N SER A 226 -6.41 1.71 -8.26
CA SER A 226 -5.96 0.33 -8.37
C SER A 226 -4.55 0.28 -8.94
N ALA A 227 -3.84 -0.77 -8.59
CA ALA A 227 -2.58 -1.12 -9.21
C ALA A 227 -2.63 -2.61 -9.56
N SER A 228 -2.20 -2.97 -10.76
CA SER A 228 -2.37 -4.32 -11.26
C SER A 228 -1.23 -4.68 -12.21
N GLU A 229 -0.91 -5.96 -12.25
CA GLU A 229 -0.10 -6.55 -13.31
C GLU A 229 -0.76 -6.27 -14.67
N ASN A 230 0.03 -5.94 -15.69
CA ASN A 230 -0.43 -5.54 -17.03
C ASN A 230 -1.16 -4.18 -17.12
N GLY A 231 -1.22 -3.42 -16.05
CA GLY A 231 -1.71 -2.04 -16.13
C GLY A 231 -0.69 -1.14 -16.81
N THR A 232 -1.09 -0.38 -17.84
CA THR A 232 -0.23 0.61 -18.47
C THR A 232 -0.58 2.00 -17.94
N TYR A 233 0.31 2.58 -17.16
CA TYR A 233 0.20 3.98 -16.76
C TYR A 233 0.71 4.86 -17.89
N GLN A 234 -0.09 5.85 -18.30
CA GLN A 234 0.32 6.86 -19.28
C GLN A 234 0.22 8.24 -18.66
N PRO A 235 1.31 8.79 -18.15
CA PRO A 235 1.32 10.08 -17.48
C PRO A 235 0.91 11.21 -18.42
N GLY A 236 0.20 12.21 -17.89
CA GLY A 236 -0.26 13.37 -18.65
C GLY A 236 -1.36 13.07 -19.67
N THR A 237 -1.95 11.90 -19.66
CA THR A 237 -3.12 11.56 -20.47
C THR A 237 -4.37 11.55 -19.61
N ALA A 238 -5.49 12.05 -20.15
CA ALA A 238 -6.78 11.86 -19.49
C ALA A 238 -7.07 10.37 -19.38
N GLY A 239 -7.60 9.94 -18.24
CA GLY A 239 -8.09 8.58 -18.06
C GLY A 239 -9.08 8.24 -19.18
N VAL A 240 -8.79 7.20 -19.94
CA VAL A 240 -9.50 6.93 -21.21
C VAL A 240 -10.53 5.84 -21.00
N ASP A 241 -11.43 5.98 -20.06
CA ASP A 241 -12.64 5.17 -20.12
C ASP A 241 -13.77 6.04 -20.72
N PRO A 242 -14.16 5.78 -21.98
CA PRO A 242 -15.22 6.56 -22.63
C PRO A 242 -16.58 6.38 -21.95
N THR A 243 -16.71 5.41 -21.05
CA THR A 243 -17.92 5.19 -20.24
C THR A 243 -17.90 5.97 -18.93
N GLN A 244 -16.75 6.61 -18.59
CA GLN A 244 -16.55 7.40 -17.40
C GLN A 244 -16.19 8.83 -17.77
N ASN A 245 -16.82 9.78 -17.13
CA ASN A 245 -16.42 11.18 -17.23
C ASN A 245 -15.28 11.42 -16.22
N LEU A 246 -14.09 10.94 -16.52
CA LEU A 246 -12.98 11.03 -15.60
C LEU A 246 -12.39 12.44 -15.53
N ASN A 247 -12.49 13.19 -16.60
CA ASN A 247 -12.00 14.57 -16.74
C ASN A 247 -10.70 14.85 -15.93
N GLN A 248 -9.76 13.94 -16.07
CA GLN A 248 -8.46 13.94 -15.39
C GLN A 248 -7.40 14.41 -16.38
N THR A 249 -6.40 15.10 -15.87
CA THR A 249 -5.19 15.43 -16.63
C THR A 249 -4.13 14.33 -16.56
N ASP A 250 -4.26 13.44 -15.57
CA ASP A 250 -3.40 12.29 -15.34
C ASP A 250 -4.21 11.19 -14.65
N PRO A 251 -4.02 9.90 -14.96
CA PRO A 251 -4.73 8.81 -14.30
C PRO A 251 -4.51 8.75 -12.78
N LEU A 252 -3.36 9.26 -12.29
CA LEU A 252 -3.05 9.40 -10.87
C LEU A 252 -3.41 10.79 -10.30
N GLY A 253 -4.05 11.66 -11.09
CA GLY A 253 -4.68 12.91 -10.63
C GLY A 253 -6.11 12.70 -10.18
N LEU A 254 -6.73 13.72 -9.58
CA LEU A 254 -8.15 13.67 -9.20
C LEU A 254 -9.07 13.78 -10.43
N SER A 255 -10.19 13.07 -10.40
CA SER A 255 -11.31 13.30 -11.30
C SER A 255 -12.15 14.50 -10.82
N ASP A 256 -13.02 15.03 -11.69
CA ASP A 256 -13.94 16.09 -11.30
C ASP A 256 -14.92 15.61 -10.23
N ASP A 257 -15.37 14.34 -10.31
CA ASP A 257 -16.30 13.77 -9.34
C ASP A 257 -15.63 13.63 -7.95
N GLU A 258 -14.36 13.27 -7.88
CA GLU A 258 -13.57 13.25 -6.64
C GLU A 258 -13.36 14.67 -6.07
N ARG A 259 -13.05 15.65 -6.92
CA ARG A 259 -12.96 17.06 -6.50
C ARG A 259 -14.28 17.56 -5.94
N ASP A 260 -15.37 17.28 -6.61
CA ASP A 260 -16.71 17.67 -6.18
C ASP A 260 -17.08 17.02 -4.85
N LEU A 261 -16.68 15.77 -4.62
CA LEU A 261 -16.90 15.07 -3.36
C LEU A 261 -16.10 15.72 -2.20
N ILE A 262 -14.82 16.01 -2.41
CA ILE A 262 -13.98 16.73 -1.43
C ILE A 262 -14.59 18.10 -1.14
N ASN A 263 -15.04 18.83 -2.16
CA ASN A 263 -15.68 20.15 -2.01
C ASN A 263 -17.00 20.06 -1.25
N ALA A 264 -17.78 18.99 -1.43
CA ALA A 264 -18.99 18.75 -0.64
C ALA A 264 -18.66 18.54 0.85
N ALA A 265 -17.63 17.76 1.16
CA ALA A 265 -17.16 17.57 2.54
C ALA A 265 -16.67 18.89 3.16
N VAL A 266 -15.87 19.67 2.43
CA VAL A 266 -15.37 20.99 2.87
C VAL A 266 -16.53 21.97 3.09
N THR A 267 -17.54 21.95 2.24
CA THR A 267 -18.75 22.78 2.39
C THR A 267 -19.53 22.39 3.65
N ALA A 268 -19.71 21.10 3.89
CA ALA A 268 -20.35 20.61 5.12
C ALA A 268 -19.57 21.02 6.37
N LYS A 269 -18.24 20.86 6.37
CA LYS A 269 -17.37 21.31 7.45
C LYS A 269 -17.55 22.80 7.74
N ALA A 270 -17.59 23.65 6.71
CA ALA A 270 -17.77 25.08 6.88
C ALA A 270 -19.13 25.42 7.53
N ALA A 271 -20.15 24.60 7.32
CA ALA A 271 -21.49 24.77 7.89
C ALA A 271 -21.61 24.26 9.33
N ASN A 272 -20.92 23.14 9.69
CA ASN A 272 -21.12 22.42 10.94
C ASN A 272 -19.89 22.42 11.88
N GLY A 273 -18.75 22.99 11.47
CA GLY A 273 -17.51 23.01 12.25
C GLY A 273 -16.81 21.66 12.39
N GLY A 274 -17.07 20.72 11.47
CA GLY A 274 -16.49 19.38 11.46
C GLY A 274 -15.05 19.31 10.97
N LYS A 275 -14.62 18.10 10.63
CA LYS A 275 -13.28 17.78 10.11
C LYS A 275 -13.38 17.11 8.74
N VAL A 276 -12.40 17.35 7.89
CA VAL A 276 -12.23 16.66 6.60
C VAL A 276 -10.87 15.98 6.57
N ILE A 277 -10.89 14.66 6.43
CA ILE A 277 -9.72 13.79 6.37
C ILE A 277 -9.76 13.08 5.02
N VAL A 278 -8.66 13.10 4.28
CA VAL A 278 -8.54 12.35 3.01
C VAL A 278 -7.67 11.13 3.25
N LEU A 279 -8.19 9.95 2.88
CA LEU A 279 -7.43 8.71 2.83
C LEU A 279 -7.02 8.43 1.38
N LEU A 280 -5.74 8.20 1.15
CA LEU A 280 -5.20 7.81 -0.15
C LEU A 280 -5.01 6.29 -0.15
N ASN A 281 -5.92 5.58 -0.79
CA ASN A 281 -5.91 4.12 -0.91
C ASN A 281 -5.32 3.73 -2.28
N ASN A 282 -4.00 3.79 -2.38
CA ASN A 282 -3.28 3.57 -3.63
C ASN A 282 -1.86 3.07 -3.39
N ALA A 283 -1.27 2.40 -4.38
CA ALA A 283 0.12 1.94 -4.36
C ALA A 283 1.07 2.92 -5.08
N SER A 284 0.56 3.76 -5.96
CA SER A 284 1.36 4.67 -6.79
C SER A 284 1.28 6.10 -6.28
N ALA A 285 2.35 6.88 -6.44
CA ALA A 285 2.35 8.29 -6.07
C ALA A 285 1.34 9.08 -6.92
N MET A 286 0.29 9.58 -6.28
CA MET A 286 -0.75 10.41 -6.90
C MET A 286 -0.34 11.87 -6.98
N GLU A 287 -0.89 12.61 -7.95
CA GLU A 287 -0.84 14.06 -7.99
C GLU A 287 -1.82 14.64 -6.96
N VAL A 288 -1.32 14.97 -5.77
CA VAL A 288 -2.15 15.37 -4.62
C VAL A 288 -2.01 16.85 -4.23
N GLN A 289 -1.30 17.65 -5.02
CA GLN A 289 -1.08 19.08 -4.71
C GLN A 289 -2.38 19.83 -4.47
N GLU A 290 -3.42 19.57 -5.26
CA GLU A 290 -4.71 20.24 -5.08
C GLU A 290 -5.45 19.85 -3.79
N ILE A 291 -5.16 18.66 -3.22
CA ILE A 291 -5.68 18.25 -1.90
C ILE A 291 -4.88 18.95 -0.80
N GLU A 292 -3.54 19.03 -0.95
CA GLU A 292 -2.66 19.71 0.00
C GLU A 292 -3.00 21.19 0.11
N ASP A 293 -3.19 21.87 -1.01
CA ASP A 293 -3.53 23.30 -1.08
C ASP A 293 -4.94 23.62 -0.59
N ASN A 294 -5.81 22.61 -0.49
CA ASN A 294 -7.17 22.82 -0.02
C ASN A 294 -7.19 23.06 1.49
N VAL A 295 -7.36 24.33 1.88
CA VAL A 295 -7.42 24.75 3.28
C VAL A 295 -8.58 24.15 4.07
N GLY A 296 -9.57 23.59 3.39
CA GLY A 296 -10.71 22.88 4.00
C GLY A 296 -10.38 21.45 4.39
N VAL A 297 -9.31 20.87 3.84
CA VAL A 297 -8.82 19.52 4.18
C VAL A 297 -7.86 19.62 5.37
N ASP A 298 -8.19 18.94 6.46
CA ASP A 298 -7.46 19.01 7.72
C ASP A 298 -6.34 17.99 7.84
N ALA A 299 -6.54 16.80 7.26
CA ALA A 299 -5.54 15.74 7.30
C ALA A 299 -5.54 14.91 6.01
N ILE A 300 -4.38 14.38 5.66
CA ILE A 300 -4.18 13.44 4.55
C ILE A 300 -3.38 12.25 5.09
N LEU A 301 -3.92 11.05 4.94
CA LEU A 301 -3.27 9.80 5.34
C LEU A 301 -3.16 8.87 4.13
N GLN A 302 -1.95 8.54 3.73
CA GLN A 302 -1.66 7.53 2.73
C GLN A 302 -1.73 6.15 3.39
N VAL A 303 -2.66 5.30 2.97
CA VAL A 303 -2.90 3.99 3.56
C VAL A 303 -2.42 2.83 2.69
N GLY A 304 -2.00 3.11 1.47
CA GLY A 304 -1.51 2.10 0.54
C GLY A 304 -2.58 1.11 0.09
N LEU A 305 -2.16 -0.11 -0.19
CA LEU A 305 -3.02 -1.27 -0.40
C LEU A 305 -2.93 -2.15 0.86
N PRO A 306 -3.90 -2.06 1.78
CA PRO A 306 -3.76 -2.59 3.13
C PRO A 306 -3.92 -4.11 3.24
N GLY A 307 -4.20 -4.80 2.12
CA GLY A 307 -4.45 -6.23 2.14
C GLY A 307 -5.74 -6.61 2.87
N GLY A 308 -5.83 -7.87 3.29
CA GLY A 308 -7.05 -8.41 3.86
C GLY A 308 -7.43 -7.86 5.23
N TYR A 309 -6.49 -7.28 6.00
CA TYR A 309 -6.72 -6.91 7.40
C TYR A 309 -6.18 -5.54 7.81
N GLY A 310 -5.49 -4.83 6.92
CA GLY A 310 -4.80 -3.60 7.29
C GLY A 310 -5.69 -2.43 7.63
N PHE A 311 -6.97 -2.45 7.28
CA PHE A 311 -7.91 -1.39 7.72
C PHE A 311 -8.13 -1.35 9.23
N TYR A 312 -7.80 -2.40 9.98
CA TYR A 312 -7.73 -2.35 11.43
C TYR A 312 -6.66 -1.35 11.89
N GLY A 313 -5.45 -1.45 11.33
CA GLY A 313 -4.35 -0.54 11.65
C GLY A 313 -4.64 0.91 11.23
N VAL A 314 -5.34 1.12 10.10
CA VAL A 314 -5.81 2.45 9.70
C VAL A 314 -6.76 3.04 10.74
N ALA A 315 -7.70 2.25 11.28
CA ALA A 315 -8.60 2.70 12.33
C ALA A 315 -7.84 3.03 13.63
N ASP A 316 -6.80 2.26 13.98
CA ASP A 316 -5.97 2.52 15.15
C ASP A 316 -5.18 3.82 15.02
N ILE A 317 -4.65 4.12 13.84
CA ILE A 317 -4.04 5.43 13.55
C ILE A 317 -5.08 6.54 13.72
N LEU A 318 -6.24 6.44 13.06
CA LEU A 318 -7.26 7.48 13.11
C LEU A 318 -7.74 7.77 14.53
N SER A 319 -7.85 6.76 15.39
CA SER A 319 -8.27 6.91 16.80
C SER A 319 -7.13 7.31 17.74
N GLY A 320 -5.88 7.26 17.29
CA GLY A 320 -4.71 7.52 18.12
C GLY A 320 -4.32 6.35 19.03
N ALA A 321 -4.86 5.16 18.80
CA ALA A 321 -4.37 3.94 19.47
C ALA A 321 -2.91 3.67 19.07
N VAL A 322 -2.53 4.04 17.85
CA VAL A 322 -1.16 4.00 17.34
C VAL A 322 -0.82 5.37 16.73
N SER A 323 0.38 5.87 17.02
CA SER A 323 0.92 7.04 16.34
C SER A 323 1.51 6.64 14.99
N PRO A 324 1.15 7.31 13.88
CA PRO A 324 1.71 6.99 12.56
C PRO A 324 3.23 7.18 12.55
N SER A 325 3.92 6.29 11.86
CA SER A 325 5.38 6.24 11.77
C SER A 325 5.89 5.75 10.41
N GLY A 326 5.01 5.68 9.42
CA GLY A 326 5.37 5.40 8.04
C GLY A 326 6.02 6.61 7.37
N HIS A 327 6.86 6.34 6.36
CA HIS A 327 7.51 7.35 5.53
C HIS A 327 7.34 6.98 4.07
N LEU A 328 7.21 8.00 3.22
CA LEU A 328 7.05 7.79 1.78
C LEU A 328 8.27 7.09 1.18
N THR A 329 7.99 6.09 0.36
CA THR A 329 8.98 5.34 -0.42
C THR A 329 9.09 5.86 -1.85
N ASP A 330 8.40 6.95 -2.16
CA ASP A 330 8.44 7.63 -3.45
C ASP A 330 8.32 9.14 -3.28
N THR A 331 8.68 9.90 -4.32
CA THR A 331 8.44 11.34 -4.40
C THR A 331 7.05 11.58 -4.98
N TYR A 332 6.22 12.32 -4.27
CA TYR A 332 4.92 12.76 -4.77
C TYR A 332 5.10 14.06 -5.56
N ALA A 333 5.12 13.92 -6.88
CA ALA A 333 5.30 15.05 -7.77
C ALA A 333 4.01 15.86 -7.92
N VAL A 334 4.14 17.16 -8.19
CA VAL A 334 3.01 18.02 -8.57
C VAL A 334 2.41 17.55 -9.89
N LYS A 335 3.27 17.11 -10.84
CA LYS A 335 2.88 16.48 -12.10
C LYS A 335 3.80 15.32 -12.45
N ASN A 336 3.26 14.12 -12.42
CA ASN A 336 3.99 12.91 -12.75
C ASN A 336 4.57 12.93 -14.18
N ALA A 337 3.84 13.51 -15.13
CA ALA A 337 4.27 13.62 -16.51
C ALA A 337 5.57 14.43 -16.71
N ASN A 338 6.00 15.21 -15.72
CA ASN A 338 7.20 16.04 -15.80
C ASN A 338 8.49 15.28 -15.46
N SER A 339 8.39 14.09 -14.90
CA SER A 339 9.57 13.28 -14.58
C SER A 339 10.22 12.71 -15.84
N PRO A 340 11.55 12.52 -15.89
CA PRO A 340 12.22 11.91 -17.03
C PRO A 340 11.72 10.49 -17.33
N ALA A 341 11.46 9.68 -16.30
CA ALA A 341 10.91 8.35 -16.45
C ALA A 341 9.54 8.37 -17.15
N ALA A 342 8.66 9.30 -16.79
CA ALA A 342 7.36 9.49 -17.45
C ALA A 342 7.51 9.93 -18.91
N GLN A 343 8.49 10.78 -19.23
CA GLN A 343 8.76 11.24 -20.58
C GLN A 343 9.27 10.12 -21.51
N ASN A 344 9.96 9.14 -20.96
CA ASN A 344 10.50 8.00 -21.71
C ASN A 344 9.53 6.81 -21.76
N PHE A 345 8.46 6.84 -20.96
CA PHE A 345 7.47 5.75 -20.89
C PHE A 345 6.51 5.80 -22.10
N GLY A 346 6.16 4.64 -22.64
CA GLY A 346 5.16 4.50 -23.70
C GLY A 346 5.34 3.23 -24.55
N ASP A 347 4.38 3.00 -25.43
CA ASP A 347 4.43 1.95 -26.44
C ASP A 347 5.33 2.40 -27.60
N LEU A 348 6.60 2.04 -27.52
CA LEU A 348 7.62 2.41 -28.49
C LEU A 348 7.96 1.23 -29.38
N GLN A 349 8.13 1.50 -30.68
CA GLN A 349 8.51 0.48 -31.64
C GLN A 349 9.67 0.96 -32.54
N TRP A 350 10.62 0.07 -32.79
CA TRP A 350 11.66 0.31 -33.75
C TRP A 350 11.11 0.25 -35.18
N THR A 351 11.18 1.34 -35.94
CA THR A 351 10.71 1.39 -37.32
C THR A 351 11.69 0.78 -38.33
N ASN A 352 12.93 0.57 -37.93
CA ASN A 352 14.01 0.05 -38.75
C ASN A 352 14.73 -1.14 -38.10
N ALA A 353 14.00 -1.91 -37.28
CA ALA A 353 14.53 -3.12 -36.70
C ALA A 353 14.96 -4.13 -37.75
N ASN A 354 15.95 -4.97 -37.43
CA ASN A 354 16.33 -6.09 -38.25
C ASN A 354 15.09 -6.95 -38.55
N PRO A 355 14.76 -7.27 -39.81
CA PRO A 355 13.60 -8.09 -40.17
C PRO A 355 13.61 -9.49 -39.57
N ASP A 356 14.75 -9.97 -39.09
CA ASP A 356 14.86 -11.26 -38.38
C ASP A 356 14.40 -11.18 -36.89
N ILE A 357 14.14 -9.98 -36.39
CA ILE A 357 13.59 -9.76 -35.04
C ILE A 357 12.07 -9.77 -35.14
N SER A 358 11.43 -10.78 -34.55
CA SER A 358 9.97 -10.98 -34.59
C SER A 358 9.18 -9.96 -33.75
N MET A 359 9.83 -9.31 -32.78
CA MET A 359 9.26 -8.28 -31.90
C MET A 359 10.10 -7.02 -32.04
N ASN A 360 9.45 -5.91 -32.34
CA ASN A 360 10.09 -4.61 -32.54
C ASN A 360 9.73 -3.59 -31.46
N ASP A 361 9.09 -4.05 -30.40
CA ASP A 361 8.80 -3.21 -29.25
C ASP A 361 10.10 -2.82 -28.54
N ALA A 362 10.13 -1.61 -28.02
CA ALA A 362 11.29 -1.03 -27.38
C ALA A 362 10.91 -0.36 -26.06
N ILE A 363 11.79 -0.50 -25.07
CA ILE A 363 11.76 0.27 -23.84
C ILE A 363 12.87 1.31 -23.92
N VAL A 364 12.58 2.55 -23.55
CA VAL A 364 13.55 3.64 -23.47
C VAL A 364 13.78 3.97 -22.00
N GLU A 365 15.00 3.83 -21.54
CA GLU A 365 15.45 4.11 -20.16
C GLU A 365 16.55 5.20 -20.21
N ALA A 366 16.28 6.29 -20.95
CA ALA A 366 17.25 7.37 -21.14
C ALA A 366 17.47 8.19 -19.85
N GLU A 367 16.56 8.12 -18.90
CA GLU A 367 16.68 8.72 -17.57
C GLU A 367 17.74 8.05 -16.71
N ASN A 368 18.14 6.79 -17.05
CA ASN A 368 19.16 6.03 -16.34
C ASN A 368 18.85 5.95 -14.82
N ILE A 369 19.76 6.41 -13.96
CA ILE A 369 19.59 6.39 -12.48
C ILE A 369 18.66 7.49 -11.96
N TYR A 370 18.26 8.46 -12.81
CA TYR A 370 17.50 9.63 -12.38
C TYR A 370 16.00 9.33 -12.33
N ILE A 371 15.62 8.48 -11.37
CA ILE A 371 14.25 8.05 -11.08
C ILE A 371 13.86 8.53 -9.68
N GLY A 372 12.61 8.98 -9.50
CA GLY A 372 12.09 9.43 -8.22
C GLY A 372 12.97 10.49 -7.56
N TYR A 373 13.28 10.34 -6.28
CA TYR A 373 14.08 11.32 -5.52
C TYR A 373 15.47 11.54 -6.10
N LYS A 374 16.08 10.54 -6.73
CA LYS A 374 17.40 10.73 -7.36
C LYS A 374 17.36 11.77 -8.47
N TYR A 375 16.23 11.89 -9.19
CA TYR A 375 16.03 12.97 -10.15
C TYR A 375 15.77 14.31 -9.44
N TYR A 376 14.74 14.38 -8.60
CA TYR A 376 14.29 15.64 -8.01
C TYR A 376 15.37 16.29 -7.14
N GLU A 377 16.02 15.51 -6.30
CA GLU A 377 17.10 15.99 -5.43
C GLU A 377 18.35 16.39 -6.24
N THR A 378 18.73 15.63 -7.26
CA THR A 378 19.88 16.00 -8.11
C THR A 378 19.62 17.32 -8.83
N ARG A 379 18.40 17.50 -9.35
CA ARG A 379 18.04 18.74 -10.03
C ARG A 379 17.96 19.92 -9.08
N TYR A 380 17.49 19.71 -7.86
CA TYR A 380 17.55 20.73 -6.81
C TYR A 380 19.00 21.18 -6.56
N PHE A 381 19.92 20.24 -6.41
CA PHE A 381 21.34 20.53 -6.23
C PHE A 381 21.90 21.31 -7.42
N ASP A 382 21.61 20.93 -8.64
CA ASP A 382 22.01 21.67 -9.84
C ASP A 382 21.51 23.13 -9.82
N THR A 383 20.27 23.32 -9.41
CA THR A 383 19.66 24.66 -9.30
C THR A 383 20.36 25.50 -8.22
N VAL A 384 20.59 24.93 -7.04
CA VAL A 384 21.24 25.60 -5.90
C VAL A 384 22.71 25.88 -6.20
N MET A 385 23.41 24.94 -6.83
CA MET A 385 24.83 25.08 -7.19
C MET A 385 25.05 25.86 -8.48
N GLY A 386 24.00 26.18 -9.23
CA GLY A 386 24.06 26.89 -10.51
C GLY A 386 24.73 26.09 -11.64
N GLN A 387 24.60 24.77 -11.62
CA GLN A 387 25.18 23.84 -12.58
C GLN A 387 24.13 23.25 -13.54
N GLY A 388 24.59 22.60 -14.59
CA GLY A 388 23.75 21.85 -15.52
C GLY A 388 22.60 22.66 -16.13
N ASN A 389 21.40 22.12 -16.03
CA ASN A 389 20.16 22.69 -16.60
C ASN A 389 19.37 23.57 -15.59
N ALA A 390 20.03 24.14 -14.60
CA ALA A 390 19.39 24.89 -13.51
C ALA A 390 18.37 25.95 -13.99
N ALA A 391 18.64 26.61 -15.12
CA ALA A 391 17.75 27.62 -15.71
C ALA A 391 16.77 27.06 -16.75
N SER A 392 16.75 25.75 -16.97
CA SER A 392 15.86 25.10 -17.95
C SER A 392 14.41 25.11 -17.48
N THR A 393 13.49 25.25 -18.44
CA THR A 393 12.04 25.07 -18.22
C THR A 393 11.57 23.64 -18.49
N VAL A 394 12.46 22.74 -18.91
CA VAL A 394 12.12 21.35 -19.21
C VAL A 394 11.69 20.65 -17.92
N GLY A 395 10.55 19.99 -17.93
CA GLY A 395 9.96 19.34 -16.75
C GLY A 395 9.49 20.32 -15.66
N SER A 396 9.23 21.59 -16.02
CA SER A 396 8.64 22.56 -15.11
C SER A 396 7.12 22.57 -15.21
N SER A 397 6.44 22.44 -14.10
CA SER A 397 4.97 22.52 -14.01
C SER A 397 4.42 23.93 -14.24
N THR A 398 5.24 24.95 -13.99
CA THR A 398 4.85 26.37 -14.11
C THR A 398 5.18 26.98 -15.47
N GLY A 399 6.00 26.30 -16.28
CA GLY A 399 6.55 26.83 -17.53
C GLY A 399 7.66 27.88 -17.33
N SER A 400 8.04 28.15 -16.07
CA SER A 400 9.18 28.99 -15.67
C SER A 400 10.44 28.12 -15.48
N ALA A 401 11.55 28.72 -15.04
CA ALA A 401 12.71 27.93 -14.59
C ALA A 401 12.27 26.93 -13.53
N TRP A 402 12.78 25.71 -13.61
CA TRP A 402 12.44 24.65 -12.68
C TRP A 402 12.77 25.03 -11.24
N ASN A 403 11.85 24.77 -10.33
CA ASN A 403 11.99 24.99 -8.90
C ASN A 403 11.43 23.81 -8.12
N TYR A 404 12.13 23.34 -7.12
CA TYR A 404 11.77 22.16 -6.35
C TYR A 404 10.37 22.26 -5.73
N ASP A 405 10.07 23.39 -5.09
CA ASP A 405 8.80 23.61 -4.40
C ASP A 405 7.59 23.68 -5.35
N ASP A 406 7.83 23.93 -6.64
CA ASP A 406 6.79 23.92 -7.68
C ASP A 406 6.57 22.51 -8.29
N GLU A 407 7.48 21.56 -8.04
CA GLU A 407 7.50 20.24 -8.69
C GLU A 407 7.29 19.08 -7.72
N VAL A 408 7.48 19.27 -6.42
CA VAL A 408 7.40 18.22 -5.40
C VAL A 408 6.39 18.60 -4.32
N THR A 409 5.31 17.85 -4.21
CA THR A 409 4.32 18.02 -3.14
C THR A 409 4.83 17.42 -1.84
N TYR A 410 5.34 16.19 -1.89
CA TYR A 410 5.95 15.52 -0.74
C TYR A 410 7.23 14.81 -1.16
N PRO A 411 8.36 15.07 -0.49
CA PRO A 411 9.62 14.41 -0.83
C PRO A 411 9.62 12.93 -0.42
N PHE A 412 10.50 12.16 -1.03
CA PHE A 412 10.86 10.82 -0.57
C PHE A 412 11.28 10.85 0.90
N GLY A 413 10.86 9.87 1.67
CA GLY A 413 11.19 9.76 3.08
C GLY A 413 10.35 10.67 3.99
N TYR A 414 9.36 11.41 3.46
CA TYR A 414 8.47 12.25 4.24
C TYR A 414 7.43 11.44 5.02
N GLY A 415 7.11 11.87 6.23
CA GLY A 415 6.04 11.33 7.06
C GLY A 415 5.93 12.11 8.37
N LEU A 416 4.69 12.29 8.85
CA LEU A 416 4.38 12.94 10.11
C LEU A 416 4.02 11.92 11.18
N SER A 417 4.12 12.33 12.43
CA SER A 417 3.70 11.57 13.60
C SER A 417 2.78 12.42 14.49
N TYR A 418 2.11 11.81 15.47
CA TYR A 418 1.38 12.54 16.52
C TYR A 418 2.30 13.08 17.61
N THR A 419 3.58 12.75 17.54
CA THR A 419 4.62 13.24 18.45
C THR A 419 5.78 13.84 17.66
N THR A 420 6.77 14.39 18.33
CA THR A 420 7.97 14.98 17.72
C THR A 420 9.21 14.26 18.22
N PHE A 421 10.22 14.21 17.38
CA PHE A 421 11.49 13.56 17.70
C PHE A 421 12.66 14.51 17.46
N GLU A 422 13.74 14.28 18.16
CA GLU A 422 15.04 14.89 17.95
C GLU A 422 16.04 13.77 17.64
N GLN A 423 16.73 13.88 16.52
CA GLN A 423 17.78 12.96 16.10
C GLN A 423 19.14 13.61 16.28
N THR A 424 20.06 12.91 16.94
CA THR A 424 21.44 13.35 17.16
C THR A 424 22.39 12.28 16.65
N LEU A 425 23.26 12.64 15.71
CA LEU A 425 24.36 11.77 15.28
C LEU A 425 25.43 11.73 16.37
N ASP A 426 25.56 10.58 17.04
CA ASP A 426 26.54 10.40 18.10
C ASP A 426 27.90 10.01 17.55
N ASN A 427 27.92 9.17 16.52
CA ASN A 427 29.15 8.67 15.92
C ASN A 427 28.92 8.25 14.46
N LEU A 428 29.90 8.52 13.62
CA LEU A 428 30.03 7.99 12.28
C LEU A 428 31.38 7.30 12.15
N ASN A 429 31.37 6.01 11.86
CA ASN A 429 32.57 5.20 11.68
C ASN A 429 32.65 4.68 10.24
N VAL A 430 33.80 4.90 9.61
CA VAL A 430 34.12 4.36 8.29
C VAL A 430 35.19 3.29 8.47
N ASP A 431 34.83 2.06 8.15
CA ASP A 431 35.71 0.89 8.23
C ASP A 431 36.10 0.45 6.81
N LEU A 432 37.29 0.88 6.39
CA LEU A 432 37.83 0.54 5.06
C LEU A 432 38.30 -0.92 4.93
N GLU A 433 38.51 -1.61 6.04
CA GLU A 433 38.92 -3.02 6.02
C GLU A 433 37.71 -3.93 5.77
N ASN A 434 36.59 -3.61 6.41
CA ASN A 434 35.34 -4.35 6.25
C ASN A 434 34.38 -3.68 5.23
N GLU A 435 34.79 -2.58 4.60
CA GLU A 435 34.03 -1.84 3.57
C GLU A 435 32.64 -1.42 4.06
N THR A 436 32.54 -0.92 5.30
CA THR A 436 31.27 -0.50 5.90
C THR A 436 31.30 0.92 6.45
N VAL A 437 30.13 1.56 6.45
CA VAL A 437 29.86 2.82 7.13
C VAL A 437 28.81 2.57 8.22
N THR A 438 29.16 2.90 9.47
CA THR A 438 28.24 2.73 10.61
C THR A 438 27.93 4.09 11.23
N ALA A 439 26.65 4.42 11.30
CA ALA A 439 26.11 5.58 12.01
C ALA A 439 25.37 5.15 13.27
N ASN A 440 25.69 5.79 14.41
CA ASN A 440 24.90 5.68 15.63
C ASN A 440 24.14 7.00 15.82
N VAL A 441 22.82 6.92 15.89
CA VAL A 441 21.94 8.08 16.01
C VAL A 441 21.04 7.90 17.22
N THR A 442 21.17 8.80 18.20
CA THR A 442 20.23 8.85 19.33
C THR A 442 18.97 9.59 18.89
N VAL A 443 17.84 8.88 18.97
CA VAL A 443 16.50 9.41 18.71
C VAL A 443 15.82 9.61 20.05
N LYS A 444 15.28 10.81 20.29
CA LYS A 444 14.55 11.17 21.50
C LYS A 444 13.13 11.62 21.14
N ASN A 445 12.14 11.03 21.78
CA ASN A 445 10.78 11.54 21.71
C ASN A 445 10.67 12.84 22.54
N THR A 446 10.49 13.96 21.87
CA THR A 446 10.39 15.30 22.47
C THR A 446 8.94 15.77 22.62
N GLY A 447 7.98 15.03 22.10
CA GLY A 447 6.56 15.33 22.18
C GLY A 447 5.87 14.72 23.40
N SER A 448 4.55 14.63 23.33
CA SER A 448 3.69 14.24 24.46
C SER A 448 2.98 12.88 24.29
N VAL A 449 3.16 12.22 23.14
CA VAL A 449 2.54 10.94 22.79
C VAL A 449 3.64 9.93 22.51
N ALA A 450 3.42 8.65 22.81
CA ALA A 450 4.33 7.59 22.42
C ALA A 450 4.33 7.43 20.88
N GLY A 451 5.48 7.08 20.31
CA GLY A 451 5.60 6.89 18.87
C GLY A 451 6.95 6.34 18.48
N LYS A 452 7.09 6.06 17.19
CA LYS A 452 8.31 5.55 16.56
C LYS A 452 8.83 6.57 15.55
N ASP A 453 10.14 6.56 15.32
CA ASP A 453 10.79 7.42 14.34
C ASP A 453 11.73 6.61 13.44
N VAL A 454 12.00 7.12 12.24
CA VAL A 454 12.86 6.50 11.24
C VAL A 454 14.10 7.36 11.03
N VAL A 455 15.27 6.75 11.24
CA VAL A 455 16.56 7.33 10.88
C VAL A 455 16.92 6.87 9.47
N GLN A 456 17.22 7.81 8.57
CA GLN A 456 17.60 7.54 7.20
C GLN A 456 19.04 7.99 6.99
N LEU A 457 19.91 7.08 6.50
CA LEU A 457 21.31 7.38 6.20
C LEU A 457 21.48 7.57 4.69
N TYR A 458 21.85 8.77 4.30
CA TYR A 458 22.11 9.14 2.91
C TYR A 458 23.60 9.39 2.68
N VAL A 459 24.03 9.21 1.44
CA VAL A 459 25.35 9.61 0.96
C VAL A 459 25.25 10.58 -0.21
N SER A 460 26.13 11.58 -0.22
CA SER A 460 26.46 12.38 -1.41
C SER A 460 27.78 11.87 -2.00
N LEU A 461 27.79 11.59 -3.29
CA LEU A 461 28.96 11.03 -3.98
C LEU A 461 29.79 12.17 -4.59
N PRO A 462 31.13 12.05 -4.62
CA PRO A 462 31.96 13.00 -5.34
C PRO A 462 31.67 12.88 -6.86
N TYR A 463 31.44 14.01 -7.51
CA TYR A 463 31.27 14.10 -8.97
C TYR A 463 32.49 14.77 -9.59
N THR A 464 33.38 13.95 -10.13
CA THR A 464 34.73 14.30 -10.52
C THR A 464 34.83 14.70 -12.01
N ASP A 465 35.98 15.25 -12.43
CA ASP A 465 36.24 15.47 -13.85
C ASP A 465 36.36 14.15 -14.62
N TYR A 466 36.79 13.06 -13.97
CA TYR A 466 36.79 11.72 -14.53
C TYR A 466 35.37 11.29 -14.88
N ASP A 467 34.40 11.47 -13.99
CA ASP A 467 33.00 11.10 -14.21
C ASP A 467 32.44 11.81 -15.45
N LYS A 468 32.69 13.12 -15.55
CA LYS A 468 32.25 13.93 -16.69
C LYS A 468 32.85 13.48 -18.01
N GLU A 469 34.15 13.12 -18.01
CA GLU A 469 34.87 12.65 -19.21
C GLU A 469 34.40 11.26 -19.65
N HIS A 470 34.04 10.39 -18.70
CA HIS A 470 33.68 9.00 -18.97
C HIS A 470 32.18 8.73 -18.95
N GLY A 471 31.35 9.75 -18.70
CA GLY A 471 29.89 9.63 -18.65
C GLY A 471 29.39 8.78 -17.49
N VAL A 472 30.06 8.85 -16.33
CA VAL A 472 29.59 8.19 -15.11
C VAL A 472 28.50 9.05 -14.47
N GLU A 473 27.32 8.50 -14.33
CA GLU A 473 26.16 9.18 -13.75
C GLU A 473 26.11 8.99 -12.23
N LYS A 474 25.82 10.07 -11.49
CA LYS A 474 25.71 10.07 -10.03
C LYS A 474 24.55 10.95 -9.58
N ALA A 475 23.71 10.41 -8.70
CA ALA A 475 22.73 11.22 -8.00
C ALA A 475 23.39 12.09 -6.93
N ALA A 476 22.84 13.27 -6.68
CA ALA A 476 23.35 14.19 -5.64
C ALA A 476 23.27 13.56 -4.26
N ILE A 477 22.21 12.79 -4.00
CA ILE A 477 22.06 12.00 -2.76
C ILE A 477 21.52 10.61 -3.08
N GLN A 478 21.90 9.64 -2.28
CA GLN A 478 21.42 8.27 -2.35
C GLN A 478 21.19 7.71 -0.95
N LEU A 479 20.02 7.10 -0.72
CA LEU A 479 19.74 6.37 0.50
C LEU A 479 20.63 5.14 0.55
N LEU A 480 21.40 4.99 1.63
CA LEU A 480 22.23 3.80 1.88
C LEU A 480 21.46 2.76 2.66
N ASP A 481 20.85 3.20 3.77
CA ASP A 481 20.11 2.30 4.66
C ASP A 481 19.26 3.14 5.63
N TYR A 482 18.39 2.49 6.40
CA TYR A 482 17.58 3.13 7.41
C TYR A 482 17.36 2.23 8.62
N GLY A 483 16.96 2.82 9.73
CA GLY A 483 16.56 2.10 10.93
C GLY A 483 15.38 2.77 11.61
N LYS A 484 14.51 1.98 12.23
CA LYS A 484 13.34 2.46 12.94
C LYS A 484 13.46 2.14 14.43
N THR A 485 13.07 3.08 15.29
CA THR A 485 13.06 2.86 16.73
C THR A 485 11.98 1.87 17.17
N ALA A 486 12.13 1.29 18.35
CA ALA A 486 11.00 0.80 19.10
C ALA A 486 10.05 1.97 19.45
N GLU A 487 8.87 1.67 20.00
CA GLU A 487 7.97 2.71 20.49
C GLU A 487 8.59 3.46 21.69
N LEU A 488 8.81 4.76 21.53
CA LEU A 488 9.38 5.63 22.54
C LEU A 488 8.28 6.39 23.29
N ALA A 489 8.20 6.19 24.60
CA ALA A 489 7.36 7.03 25.46
C ALA A 489 7.86 8.50 25.44
N PRO A 490 7.02 9.49 25.80
CA PRO A 490 7.44 10.88 25.94
C PRO A 490 8.70 11.04 26.79
N GLY A 491 9.72 11.69 26.22
CA GLY A 491 11.03 11.90 26.85
C GLY A 491 12.01 10.73 26.79
N ALA A 492 11.59 9.55 26.34
CA ALA A 492 12.46 8.40 26.15
C ALA A 492 13.37 8.56 24.93
N SER A 493 14.50 7.84 24.93
CA SER A 493 15.47 7.84 23.85
C SER A 493 15.93 6.41 23.55
N GLU A 494 16.34 6.18 22.30
CA GLU A 494 16.96 4.96 21.82
C GLU A 494 18.08 5.33 20.86
N THR A 495 19.15 4.55 20.82
CA THR A 495 20.20 4.69 19.81
C THR A 495 19.97 3.69 18.69
N VAL A 496 19.67 4.19 17.50
CA VAL A 496 19.56 3.41 16.25
C VAL A 496 20.96 3.30 15.66
N THR A 497 21.42 2.08 15.41
CA THR A 497 22.69 1.80 14.72
C THR A 497 22.37 1.34 13.31
N ILE A 498 22.88 2.07 12.32
CA ILE A 498 22.75 1.75 10.89
C ILE A 498 24.14 1.40 10.36
N THR A 499 24.26 0.26 9.69
CA THR A 499 25.50 -0.17 9.06
C THR A 499 25.26 -0.46 7.59
N ALA A 500 25.79 0.39 6.72
CA ALA A 500 25.67 0.29 5.28
C ALA A 500 26.98 -0.26 4.67
N ASP A 501 26.81 -1.09 3.63
CA ASP A 501 27.92 -1.59 2.83
C ASP A 501 28.39 -0.48 1.87
N MET A 502 29.70 -0.23 1.82
CA MET A 502 30.29 0.78 0.92
C MET A 502 30.10 0.41 -0.56
N GLN A 503 29.84 -0.84 -0.88
CA GLN A 503 29.47 -1.24 -2.24
C GLN A 503 28.24 -0.48 -2.74
N ASN A 504 27.29 -0.14 -1.85
CA ASN A 504 26.09 0.63 -2.20
C ASN A 504 26.39 2.09 -2.55
N MET A 505 27.61 2.57 -2.34
CA MET A 505 28.09 3.92 -2.70
C MET A 505 28.76 3.94 -4.07
N ALA A 506 28.97 2.77 -4.70
CA ALA A 506 29.67 2.68 -5.97
C ALA A 506 28.80 3.11 -7.15
N SER A 507 29.42 3.72 -8.15
CA SER A 507 28.79 4.14 -9.41
C SER A 507 29.23 3.26 -10.56
N TRP A 508 28.34 3.05 -11.53
CA TRP A 508 28.68 2.23 -12.69
C TRP A 508 29.46 3.03 -13.74
N ASP A 509 30.65 2.57 -14.10
CA ASP A 509 31.44 3.08 -15.20
C ASP A 509 31.49 2.05 -16.33
N SER A 510 30.83 2.35 -17.43
CA SER A 510 30.78 1.49 -18.63
C SER A 510 32.11 1.44 -19.40
N THR A 511 33.04 2.35 -19.14
CA THR A 511 34.32 2.51 -19.84
C THR A 511 35.50 1.90 -19.11
N ALA A 512 35.40 1.73 -17.79
CA ALA A 512 36.45 1.17 -16.97
C ALA A 512 36.69 -0.32 -17.26
N ASP A 513 37.94 -0.75 -17.16
CA ASP A 513 38.32 -2.16 -17.31
C ASP A 513 38.02 -2.94 -16.03
N ASN A 514 37.30 -4.04 -16.14
CA ASN A 514 37.04 -4.93 -15.02
C ASN A 514 38.08 -6.06 -14.90
N ALA A 515 38.01 -6.81 -13.81
CA ALA A 515 38.93 -7.90 -13.51
C ALA A 515 38.94 -9.04 -14.55
N ALA A 516 37.88 -9.16 -15.37
CA ALA A 516 37.79 -10.12 -16.46
C ALA A 516 38.43 -9.64 -17.77
N GLY A 517 38.94 -8.40 -17.81
CA GLY A 517 39.52 -7.78 -19.00
C GLY A 517 38.48 -7.31 -20.02
N THR A 518 37.24 -7.10 -19.59
CA THR A 518 36.16 -6.50 -20.35
C THR A 518 35.84 -5.12 -19.80
N LYS A 519 34.99 -4.36 -20.50
CA LYS A 519 34.54 -3.04 -20.05
C LYS A 519 33.34 -3.14 -19.11
N GLY A 520 33.25 -2.19 -18.20
CA GLY A 520 32.16 -2.01 -17.26
C GLY A 520 32.47 -2.58 -15.87
N CYS A 521 32.50 -1.72 -14.89
CA CYS A 521 32.57 -2.09 -13.48
C CYS A 521 32.00 -0.97 -12.59
N TYR A 522 31.69 -1.32 -11.34
CA TYR A 522 31.41 -0.34 -10.30
C TYR A 522 32.70 0.25 -9.78
N ILE A 523 32.71 1.57 -9.60
CA ILE A 523 33.86 2.33 -9.11
C ILE A 523 33.50 3.15 -7.87
N LEU A 524 34.48 3.36 -7.02
CA LEU A 524 34.47 4.37 -5.95
C LEU A 524 35.57 5.39 -6.28
N ASP A 525 35.19 6.63 -6.46
CA ASP A 525 36.14 7.69 -6.77
C ASP A 525 36.90 8.15 -5.54
N ALA A 526 38.07 8.75 -5.76
CA ALA A 526 38.76 9.47 -4.73
C ALA A 526 38.06 10.82 -4.51
N GLY A 527 37.67 11.11 -3.27
CA GLY A 527 37.00 12.36 -2.92
C GLY A 527 36.33 12.31 -1.56
N ASP A 528 35.58 13.35 -1.28
CA ASP A 528 34.79 13.46 -0.05
C ASP A 528 33.39 12.86 -0.28
N TYR A 529 32.98 12.01 0.63
CA TYR A 529 31.68 11.39 0.65
C TYR A 529 30.85 11.93 1.79
#